data_5aa38fc31840cbade5159b41a9cd862a
#
_entry.id   5aa38fc31840cbade5159b41a9cd862a
#
_cell.length_a   1.000
_cell.length_b   1.000
_cell.length_c   1.000
_cell.angle_alpha   90.00
_cell.angle_beta   90.00
_cell.angle_gamma   90.00
#
_symmetry.space_group_name_H-M   'P 1'
#
loop_
_entity.id
_entity.type
_entity.pdbx_description
1 polymer ?
#
loop_
_entity_poly.entity_id
_entity_poly.type
_entity_poly.pdbx_seq_one_letter_code
_entity_poly.pdbx_strand_id
1 'polypeptide(L)'
;MNVLMDADCLIKLTKAGLKEAVCAHLSVTIPQIVKQEVVDLGKNHPDSTMIKDNLGKGLLSLSGVETPDGKGEEAALAIFQSGGFDAVCSDDKRFIRRLRVLNVPYITPAVCVFLLLKQGKINLPDALEKLELLRPFISSDEYHTVKWALDTWRSP
;
A
#
# COMPACT_ATOMS: atom_id res chain seq x y z
N MET A 1 -10.35 -1.61 7.21
CA MET A 1 -8.92 -1.72 7.59
C MET A 1 -8.25 -0.42 7.22
N ASN A 2 -7.64 0.24 8.20
CA ASN A 2 -6.95 1.51 8.03
C ASN A 2 -5.45 1.24 7.78
N VAL A 3 -4.96 1.62 6.63
CA VAL A 3 -3.61 1.31 6.18
C VAL A 3 -2.81 2.58 5.97
N LEU A 4 -1.67 2.67 6.60
CA LEU A 4 -0.68 3.71 6.31
C LEU A 4 0.26 3.19 5.23
N MET A 5 0.28 3.82 4.06
CA MET A 5 0.98 3.32 2.87
C MET A 5 2.18 4.20 2.52
N ASP A 6 3.32 3.58 2.22
CA ASP A 6 4.46 4.29 1.69
C ASP A 6 4.31 4.66 0.20
N ALA A 7 5.17 5.58 -0.27
CA ALA A 7 5.13 6.07 -1.64
C ALA A 7 5.32 4.96 -2.68
N ASP A 8 6.27 4.08 -2.42
CA ASP A 8 6.70 3.06 -3.38
C ASP A 8 5.60 2.02 -3.61
N CYS A 9 4.92 1.60 -2.53
CA CYS A 9 3.75 0.72 -2.61
C CYS A 9 2.61 1.36 -3.38
N LEU A 10 2.31 2.64 -3.13
CA LEU A 10 1.27 3.37 -3.85
C LEU A 10 1.57 3.47 -5.35
N ILE A 11 2.83 3.74 -5.72
CA ILE A 11 3.29 3.79 -7.11
C ILE A 11 3.15 2.41 -7.77
N LYS A 12 3.56 1.33 -7.12
CA LYS A 12 3.45 -0.04 -7.63
C LYS A 12 2.01 -0.43 -7.89
N LEU A 13 1.12 -0.16 -6.95
CA LEU A 13 -0.32 -0.39 -7.11
C LEU A 13 -0.90 0.45 -8.24
N THR A 14 -0.44 1.69 -8.42
CA THR A 14 -0.86 2.56 -9.54
C THR A 14 -0.44 1.99 -10.88
N LYS A 15 0.83 1.59 -11.03
CA LYS A 15 1.37 0.98 -12.27
C LYS A 15 0.67 -0.33 -12.64
N ALA A 16 0.26 -1.11 -11.65
CA ALA A 16 -0.50 -2.34 -11.85
C ALA A 16 -2.00 -2.11 -12.05
N GLY A 17 -2.49 -0.85 -12.04
CA GLY A 17 -3.91 -0.54 -12.19
C GLY A 17 -4.77 -0.98 -11.01
N LEU A 18 -4.18 -1.17 -9.83
CA LEU A 18 -4.85 -1.72 -8.63
C LEU A 18 -5.22 -0.65 -7.60
N LYS A 19 -4.70 0.55 -7.74
CA LYS A 19 -4.83 1.61 -6.74
C LYS A 19 -6.28 1.90 -6.38
N GLU A 20 -7.16 2.07 -7.39
CA GLU A 20 -8.57 2.36 -7.17
C GLU A 20 -9.26 1.24 -6.39
N ALA A 21 -9.03 -0.01 -6.78
CA ALA A 21 -9.62 -1.17 -6.10
C ALA A 21 -9.16 -1.27 -4.63
N VAL A 22 -7.88 -1.02 -4.38
CA VAL A 22 -7.32 -1.03 -3.02
C VAL A 22 -7.89 0.12 -2.20
N CYS A 23 -7.86 1.35 -2.72
CA CYS A 23 -8.31 2.54 -2.00
C CYS A 23 -9.85 2.57 -1.80
N ALA A 24 -10.61 1.92 -2.67
CA ALA A 24 -12.07 1.82 -2.50
C ALA A 24 -12.48 0.87 -1.35
N HIS A 25 -11.60 -0.07 -0.98
CA HIS A 25 -11.92 -1.11 0.01
C HIS A 25 -11.05 -1.12 1.25
N LEU A 26 -9.90 -0.45 1.20
CA LEU A 26 -9.05 -0.17 2.35
C LEU A 26 -9.00 1.35 2.57
N SER A 27 -9.11 1.77 3.82
CA SER A 27 -8.93 3.19 4.16
C SER A 27 -7.44 3.53 4.11
N VAL A 28 -6.97 4.02 2.97
CA VAL A 28 -5.56 4.29 2.73
C VAL A 28 -5.21 5.71 3.11
N THR A 29 -4.23 5.87 3.99
CA THR A 29 -3.62 7.15 4.35
C THR A 29 -2.17 7.15 3.91
N ILE A 30 -1.71 8.27 3.35
CA ILE A 30 -0.30 8.48 3.03
C ILE A 30 0.28 9.59 3.92
N PRO A 31 1.54 9.47 4.37
CA PRO A 31 2.23 10.58 5.04
C PRO A 31 2.32 11.80 4.12
N GLN A 32 2.30 12.99 4.69
CA GLN A 32 2.40 14.23 3.90
C GLN A 32 3.71 14.33 3.12
N ILE A 33 4.79 13.80 3.66
CA ILE A 33 6.08 13.70 2.98
C ILE A 33 6.00 12.83 1.71
N VAL A 34 5.21 11.78 1.72
CA VAL A 34 4.95 10.94 0.55
C VAL A 34 4.25 11.73 -0.54
N LYS A 35 3.28 12.59 -0.19
CA LYS A 35 2.67 13.50 -1.16
C LYS A 35 3.70 14.40 -1.80
N GLN A 36 4.63 14.97 -1.03
CA GLN A 36 5.70 15.81 -1.58
C GLN A 36 6.60 15.04 -2.54
N GLU A 37 7.03 13.83 -2.16
CA GLU A 37 7.88 12.98 -3.01
C GLU A 37 7.20 12.56 -4.31
N VAL A 38 5.96 12.13 -4.25
CA VAL A 38 5.25 11.55 -5.39
C VAL A 38 4.53 12.60 -6.23
N VAL A 39 3.99 13.65 -5.61
CA VAL A 39 3.12 14.64 -6.27
C VAL A 39 3.89 15.89 -6.64
N ASP A 40 4.70 16.42 -5.73
CA ASP A 40 5.31 17.73 -5.90
C ASP A 40 6.67 17.65 -6.60
N LEU A 41 7.46 16.60 -6.34
CA LEU A 41 8.75 16.36 -6.99
C LEU A 41 8.62 15.57 -8.31
N GLY A 42 7.58 14.75 -8.42
CA GLY A 42 7.25 13.98 -9.64
C GLY A 42 6.51 14.80 -10.70
N LYS A 43 6.72 16.11 -10.78
CA LYS A 43 6.06 17.00 -11.75
C LYS A 43 6.13 16.40 -13.17
N ASN A 44 4.96 16.10 -13.74
CA ASN A 44 4.72 15.52 -15.07
C ASN A 44 4.83 13.98 -15.17
N HIS A 45 4.90 13.25 -14.07
CA HIS A 45 4.76 11.78 -14.16
C HIS A 45 3.25 11.41 -14.17
N PRO A 46 2.80 10.48 -15.05
CA PRO A 46 1.39 10.03 -15.06
C PRO A 46 0.91 9.55 -13.68
N ASP A 47 1.78 8.89 -12.92
CA ASP A 47 1.50 8.39 -11.58
C ASP A 47 1.16 9.51 -10.59
N SER A 48 1.85 10.67 -10.68
CA SER A 48 1.59 11.81 -9.78
C SER A 48 0.23 12.47 -10.04
N THR A 49 -0.19 12.53 -11.30
CA THR A 49 -1.53 13.03 -11.67
C THR A 49 -2.62 12.13 -11.12
N MET A 50 -2.47 10.81 -11.24
CA MET A 50 -3.44 9.85 -10.73
C MET A 50 -3.56 9.89 -9.20
N ILE A 51 -2.47 10.14 -8.48
CA ILE A 51 -2.47 10.29 -7.02
C ILE A 51 -3.17 11.59 -6.60
N LYS A 52 -2.91 12.70 -7.31
CA LYS A 52 -3.64 13.97 -7.10
C LYS A 52 -5.15 13.80 -7.26
N ASP A 53 -5.57 13.12 -8.32
CA ASP A 53 -6.98 12.85 -8.60
C ASP A 53 -7.62 12.03 -7.48
N ASN A 54 -6.93 11.06 -6.93
CA ASN A 54 -7.45 10.23 -5.84
C ASN A 54 -7.54 10.97 -4.51
N LEU A 55 -6.62 11.88 -4.23
CA LEU A 55 -6.74 12.79 -3.10
C LEU A 55 -7.95 13.72 -3.27
N GLY A 56 -8.14 14.28 -4.48
CA GLY A 56 -9.29 15.11 -4.82
C GLY A 56 -10.63 14.37 -4.74
N LYS A 57 -10.64 13.08 -5.02
CA LYS A 57 -11.84 12.21 -4.94
C LYS A 57 -12.09 11.63 -3.54
N GLY A 58 -11.22 11.91 -2.56
CA GLY A 58 -11.33 11.37 -1.22
C GLY A 58 -11.04 9.86 -1.10
N LEU A 59 -10.45 9.23 -2.13
CA LEU A 59 -10.04 7.83 -2.13
C LEU A 59 -8.75 7.60 -1.33
N LEU A 60 -7.95 8.64 -1.16
CA LEU A 60 -6.75 8.68 -0.33
C LEU A 60 -6.88 9.78 0.70
N SER A 61 -6.38 9.54 1.91
CA SER A 61 -6.26 10.53 2.97
C SER A 61 -4.80 10.93 3.17
N LEU A 62 -4.58 12.19 3.56
CA LEU A 62 -3.29 12.67 4.03
C LEU A 62 -3.25 12.59 5.55
N SER A 63 -2.10 12.18 6.10
CA SER A 63 -1.89 12.34 7.53
C SER A 63 -1.80 13.82 7.88
N GLY A 64 -2.59 14.23 8.86
CA GLY A 64 -2.51 15.58 9.45
C GLY A 64 -1.41 15.73 10.51
N VAL A 65 -0.62 14.68 10.76
CA VAL A 65 0.48 14.72 11.74
C VAL A 65 1.69 15.35 11.07
N GLU A 66 2.14 16.49 11.59
CA GLU A 66 3.42 17.06 11.22
C GLU A 66 4.53 16.13 11.73
N THR A 67 5.36 15.66 10.81
CA THR A 67 6.52 14.86 11.13
C THR A 67 7.77 15.74 11.08
N PRO A 68 8.68 15.62 12.06
CA PRO A 68 9.98 16.30 11.96
C PRO A 68 10.67 15.91 10.65
N ASP A 69 11.55 16.76 10.16
CA ASP A 69 12.37 16.54 8.96
C ASP A 69 13.10 15.18 9.04
N GLY A 70 12.43 14.12 8.62
CA GLY A 70 12.86 12.74 8.70
C GLY A 70 12.58 12.00 7.40
N LYS A 71 13.27 10.87 7.20
CA LYS A 71 12.98 9.94 6.11
C LYS A 71 11.55 9.44 6.21
N GLY A 72 10.92 9.12 5.08
CA GLY A 72 9.53 8.66 5.00
C GLY A 72 9.18 7.51 5.96
N GLU A 73 10.15 6.62 6.27
CA GLU A 73 9.99 5.53 7.24
C GLU A 73 9.76 6.04 8.67
N GLU A 74 10.50 7.08 9.11
CA GLU A 74 10.36 7.64 10.46
C GLU A 74 9.05 8.40 10.60
N ALA A 75 8.66 9.12 9.55
CA ALA A 75 7.35 9.74 9.47
C ALA A 75 6.23 8.70 9.56
N ALA A 76 6.33 7.60 8.83
CA ALA A 76 5.35 6.52 8.86
C ALA A 76 5.24 5.89 10.27
N LEU A 77 6.36 5.65 10.95
CA LEU A 77 6.34 5.12 12.32
C LEU A 77 5.70 6.10 13.31
N ALA A 78 6.05 7.38 13.26
CA ALA A 78 5.47 8.39 14.14
C ALA A 78 3.94 8.51 13.94
N ILE A 79 3.49 8.48 12.70
CA ILE A 79 2.07 8.52 12.35
C ILE A 79 1.37 7.25 12.85
N PHE A 80 1.96 6.07 12.61
CA PHE A 80 1.38 4.81 13.10
C PHE A 80 1.24 4.81 14.62
N GLN A 81 2.25 5.30 15.34
CA GLN A 81 2.25 5.39 16.80
C GLN A 81 1.23 6.40 17.35
N SER A 82 0.84 7.39 16.55
CA SER A 82 -0.26 8.30 16.94
C SER A 82 -1.63 7.62 16.95
N GLY A 83 -1.73 6.41 16.41
CA GLY A 83 -2.90 5.55 16.47
C GLY A 83 -3.83 5.68 15.27
N GLY A 84 -4.84 4.81 15.23
CA GLY A 84 -5.87 4.81 14.18
C GLY A 84 -5.56 3.94 12.96
N PHE A 85 -4.43 3.24 12.95
CA PHE A 85 -4.02 2.38 11.84
C PHE A 85 -3.93 0.92 12.26
N ASP A 86 -4.35 0.02 11.36
CA ASP A 86 -4.27 -1.43 11.56
C ASP A 86 -2.93 -2.00 11.08
N ALA A 87 -2.33 -1.40 10.04
CA ALA A 87 -1.05 -1.84 9.47
C ALA A 87 -0.34 -0.74 8.68
N VAL A 88 0.97 -0.92 8.50
CA VAL A 88 1.79 -0.17 7.53
C VAL A 88 1.92 -1.00 6.26
N CYS A 89 1.70 -0.40 5.09
CA CYS A 89 1.96 -1.04 3.81
C CYS A 89 3.33 -0.60 3.29
N SER A 90 4.25 -1.55 3.23
CA SER A 90 5.59 -1.38 2.68
C SER A 90 6.14 -2.71 2.16
N ASP A 91 6.98 -2.69 1.13
CA ASP A 91 7.73 -3.86 0.66
C ASP A 91 9.26 -3.65 0.77
N ASP A 92 9.70 -2.55 1.37
CA ASP A 92 11.10 -2.36 1.72
C ASP A 92 11.53 -3.36 2.80
N LYS A 93 12.43 -4.28 2.44
CA LYS A 93 12.90 -5.34 3.35
C LYS A 93 13.59 -4.82 4.61
N ARG A 94 14.23 -3.66 4.53
CA ARG A 94 14.91 -3.03 5.67
C ARG A 94 13.89 -2.43 6.63
N PHE A 95 12.92 -1.71 6.08
CA PHE A 95 11.83 -1.14 6.87
C PHE A 95 10.96 -2.22 7.50
N ILE A 96 10.59 -3.27 6.75
CA ILE A 96 9.85 -4.43 7.29
C ILE A 96 10.57 -5.08 8.48
N ARG A 97 11.89 -5.23 8.41
CA ARG A 97 12.66 -5.74 9.58
C ARG A 97 12.50 -4.85 10.79
N ARG A 98 12.53 -3.54 10.61
CA ARG A 98 12.32 -2.56 11.68
C ARG A 98 10.89 -2.63 12.24
N LEU A 99 9.88 -2.73 11.38
CA LEU A 99 8.47 -2.91 11.78
C LEU A 99 8.30 -4.17 12.65
N ARG A 100 8.94 -5.28 12.25
CA ARG A 100 8.90 -6.54 13.03
C ARG A 100 9.51 -6.38 14.42
N VAL A 101 10.67 -5.74 14.54
CA VAL A 101 11.33 -5.49 15.83
C VAL A 101 10.45 -4.64 16.75
N LEU A 102 9.71 -3.70 16.18
CA LEU A 102 8.81 -2.81 16.91
C LEU A 102 7.39 -3.39 17.13
N ASN A 103 7.14 -4.63 16.70
CA ASN A 103 5.82 -5.26 16.71
C ASN A 103 4.74 -4.44 16.00
N VAL A 104 5.11 -3.70 14.94
CA VAL A 104 4.17 -2.96 14.10
C VAL A 104 3.64 -3.90 13.03
N PRO A 105 2.31 -4.10 12.92
CA PRO A 105 1.70 -4.88 11.85
C PRO A 105 2.03 -4.26 10.49
N TYR A 106 2.34 -5.11 9.51
CA TYR A 106 2.60 -4.66 8.15
C TYR A 106 1.98 -5.57 7.11
N ILE A 107 1.71 -5.00 5.96
CA ILE A 107 1.29 -5.70 4.74
C ILE A 107 2.16 -5.23 3.57
N THR A 108 2.09 -5.96 2.45
CA THR A 108 2.79 -5.59 1.21
C THR A 108 1.77 -5.33 0.09
N PRO A 109 2.17 -4.73 -1.05
CA PRO A 109 1.27 -4.53 -2.18
C PRO A 109 0.54 -5.79 -2.63
N ALA A 110 1.23 -6.94 -2.70
CA ALA A 110 0.58 -8.19 -3.09
C ALA A 110 -0.41 -8.70 -2.03
N VAL A 111 -0.16 -8.46 -0.74
CA VAL A 111 -1.10 -8.80 0.34
C VAL A 111 -2.40 -8.00 0.21
N CYS A 112 -2.37 -6.77 -0.33
CA CYS A 112 -3.59 -6.01 -0.61
C CYS A 112 -4.54 -6.79 -1.55
N VAL A 113 -4.00 -7.47 -2.57
CA VAL A 113 -4.81 -8.31 -3.48
C VAL A 113 -5.49 -9.46 -2.71
N PHE A 114 -4.73 -10.14 -1.85
CA PHE A 114 -5.28 -11.20 -1.00
C PHE A 114 -6.37 -10.69 -0.04
N LEU A 115 -6.19 -9.51 0.52
CA LEU A 115 -7.19 -8.89 1.40
C LEU A 115 -8.49 -8.55 0.66
N LEU A 116 -8.42 -8.09 -0.59
CA LEU A 116 -9.59 -7.86 -1.42
C LEU A 116 -10.38 -9.15 -1.67
N LEU A 117 -9.69 -10.27 -1.95
CA LEU A 117 -10.30 -11.59 -2.07
C LEU A 117 -10.95 -12.03 -0.74
N LYS A 118 -10.21 -11.95 0.35
CA LYS A 118 -10.69 -12.33 1.70
C LYS A 118 -11.93 -11.54 2.12
N GLN A 119 -12.06 -10.30 1.69
CA GLN A 119 -13.22 -9.45 1.97
C GLN A 119 -14.37 -9.65 0.97
N GLY A 120 -14.24 -10.57 0.01
CA GLY A 120 -15.26 -10.82 -1.02
C GLY A 120 -15.44 -9.66 -2.00
N LYS A 121 -14.42 -8.80 -2.16
CA LYS A 121 -14.44 -7.64 -3.08
C LYS A 121 -14.04 -8.00 -4.50
N ILE A 122 -13.29 -9.07 -4.64
CA ILE A 122 -12.90 -9.70 -5.90
C ILE A 122 -13.03 -11.22 -5.75
N ASN A 123 -13.16 -11.93 -6.86
CA ASN A 123 -13.12 -13.40 -6.88
C ASN A 123 -11.68 -13.92 -7.04
N LEU A 124 -11.49 -15.24 -6.94
CA LEU A 124 -10.16 -15.86 -7.05
C LEU A 124 -9.50 -15.66 -8.43
N PRO A 125 -10.20 -15.85 -9.58
CA PRO A 125 -9.65 -15.54 -10.88
C PRO A 125 -9.16 -14.09 -11.00
N ASP A 126 -9.95 -13.12 -10.54
CA ASP A 126 -9.56 -11.70 -10.54
C ASP A 126 -8.33 -11.46 -9.65
N ALA A 127 -8.26 -12.11 -8.48
CA ALA A 127 -7.12 -11.97 -7.58
C ALA A 127 -5.82 -12.50 -8.23
N LEU A 128 -5.89 -13.63 -8.94
CA LEU A 128 -4.76 -14.20 -9.67
C LEU A 128 -4.31 -13.27 -10.80
N GLU A 129 -5.26 -12.74 -11.60
CA GLU A 129 -4.96 -11.76 -12.66
C GLU A 129 -4.26 -10.51 -12.08
N LYS A 130 -4.82 -9.96 -11.00
CA LYS A 130 -4.27 -8.78 -10.34
C LYS A 130 -2.86 -9.02 -9.78
N LEU A 131 -2.60 -10.21 -9.24
CA LEU A 131 -1.26 -10.57 -8.78
C LEU A 131 -0.26 -10.63 -9.95
N GLU A 132 -0.67 -11.15 -11.12
CA GLU A 132 0.18 -11.15 -12.32
C GLU A 132 0.48 -9.72 -12.80
N LEU A 133 -0.49 -8.80 -12.78
CA LEU A 133 -0.25 -7.39 -13.10
C LEU A 133 0.76 -6.73 -12.15
N LEU A 134 0.77 -7.14 -10.89
CA LEU A 134 1.67 -6.60 -9.87
C LEU A 134 3.08 -7.24 -9.92
N ARG A 135 3.20 -8.45 -10.46
CA ARG A 135 4.43 -9.26 -10.49
C ARG A 135 5.69 -8.50 -10.96
N PRO A 136 5.66 -7.66 -12.02
CA PRO A 136 6.85 -6.94 -12.48
C PRO A 136 7.41 -5.93 -11.47
N PHE A 137 6.63 -5.54 -10.46
CA PHE A 137 6.93 -4.45 -9.54
C PHE A 137 7.28 -4.92 -8.13
N ILE A 138 7.10 -6.20 -7.82
CA ILE A 138 7.31 -6.79 -6.49
C ILE A 138 8.42 -7.84 -6.51
N SER A 139 8.90 -8.22 -5.33
CA SER A 139 9.90 -9.27 -5.22
C SER A 139 9.33 -10.65 -5.55
N SER A 140 10.20 -11.56 -6.03
CA SER A 140 9.84 -12.96 -6.29
C SER A 140 9.30 -13.64 -5.03
N ASP A 141 9.89 -13.38 -3.87
CA ASP A 141 9.44 -13.96 -2.59
C ASP A 141 8.01 -13.52 -2.24
N GLU A 142 7.72 -12.23 -2.41
CA GLU A 142 6.39 -11.67 -2.17
C GLU A 142 5.36 -12.29 -3.13
N TYR A 143 5.68 -12.32 -4.43
CA TYR A 143 4.84 -12.92 -5.44
C TYR A 143 4.51 -14.37 -5.10
N HIS A 144 5.52 -15.23 -4.85
CA HIS A 144 5.29 -16.65 -4.59
C HIS A 144 4.54 -16.89 -3.28
N THR A 145 4.79 -16.07 -2.26
CA THR A 145 4.07 -16.17 -0.99
C THR A 145 2.58 -15.91 -1.17
N VAL A 146 2.23 -14.84 -1.86
CA VAL A 146 0.82 -14.50 -2.09
C VAL A 146 0.17 -15.45 -3.11
N LYS A 147 0.92 -15.87 -4.15
CA LYS A 147 0.46 -16.86 -5.12
C LYS A 147 0.08 -18.16 -4.43
N TRP A 148 0.93 -18.66 -3.53
CA TRP A 148 0.63 -19.85 -2.74
C TRP A 148 -0.63 -19.66 -1.87
N ALA A 149 -0.79 -18.50 -1.23
CA ALA A 149 -1.97 -18.20 -0.43
C ALA A 149 -3.24 -18.17 -1.28
N LEU A 150 -3.20 -17.64 -2.50
CA LEU A 150 -4.32 -17.65 -3.45
C LEU A 150 -4.63 -19.06 -3.94
N ASP A 151 -3.61 -19.85 -4.31
CA ASP A 151 -3.79 -21.22 -4.82
C ASP A 151 -4.37 -22.18 -3.75
N THR A 152 -4.09 -21.89 -2.49
CA THR A 152 -4.61 -22.67 -1.35
C THR A 152 -5.88 -22.07 -0.75
N TRP A 153 -6.36 -20.95 -1.28
CA TRP A 153 -7.57 -20.29 -0.79
C TRP A 153 -8.79 -21.19 -0.94
N ARG A 154 -9.45 -21.42 0.16
CA ARG A 154 -10.77 -22.03 0.17
C ARG A 154 -11.75 -20.99 0.72
N SER A 155 -12.75 -20.67 -0.09
CA SER A 155 -13.81 -19.76 0.36
C SER A 155 -14.43 -20.30 1.66
N PRO A 156 -14.62 -19.44 2.67
CA PRO A 156 -15.32 -19.84 3.89
C PRO A 156 -16.75 -20.30 3.64
#